data_6425cf0e5c0d6d260e0a1aabac5b23a3
#
_entry.id   6425cf0e5c0d6d260e0a1aabac5b23a3
#
_cell.length_a   1.000
_cell.length_b   1.000
_cell.length_c   1.000
_cell.angle_alpha   90.00
_cell.angle_beta   90.00
_cell.angle_gamma   90.00
#
_symmetry.space_group_name_H-M   'P 1'
#
loop_
_entity.id
_entity.type
_entity.pdbx_description
1 polymer ?
#
loop_
_entity_poly.entity_id
_entity_poly.type
_entity_poly.pdbx_seq_one_letter_code
_entity_poly.pdbx_strand_id
1 'polypeptide(L)'
;MATTILDSPSSGFPLVLGLDTFGDHVHDEDGNPLSQAETIRSVVEQGVLGDQVGVDFFGIGEHHTDAFPMPAGDLALAAIAARTSRIHLGSAVTVLSSDDPLRVYQRFSTLNAVSNGRAEVILGRGSFTESFPLFGYSLEDYDVLFEEKLAIFAALREADRTGEPVRWKGTVRPPLDGVRVFPPVERPPLKAWVGVGGSPQSVVRAARYGFPLTLAIIGGDPRRFVPYVELYHQALARLGSASLPIGIHSPGHIAETDAEARKQLWPAYEVMRNRIGAERGWAPTSRAEFEHEVAEGSLYVGSPDTVARKIAATVRALGTSRFGLKYSAGTLGHELLLRSIELYGREVMPRVRRLLADAPAVLAEA
;
A
#
# COMPACT_ATOMS: atom_id res chain seq x y z
N MET A 1 28.57 17.57 10.51
CA MET A 1 28.26 16.15 10.57
C MET A 1 27.85 15.75 9.15
N ALA A 2 28.59 14.88 8.52
CA ALA A 2 28.39 14.47 7.14
C ALA A 2 27.14 13.59 7.08
N THR A 3 26.15 13.99 6.29
CA THR A 3 24.98 13.18 5.97
C THR A 3 25.47 12.03 5.10
N THR A 4 25.51 10.84 5.66
CA THR A 4 25.80 9.62 4.89
C THR A 4 24.63 9.41 3.93
N ILE A 5 24.83 9.77 2.67
CA ILE A 5 23.92 9.44 1.58
C ILE A 5 23.98 7.92 1.41
N LEU A 6 22.85 7.24 1.59
CA LEU A 6 22.72 5.82 1.26
C LEU A 6 22.79 5.68 -0.27
N ASP A 7 23.99 5.60 -0.82
CA ASP A 7 24.27 5.34 -2.23
C ASP A 7 24.22 3.83 -2.45
N SER A 8 23.06 3.26 -2.69
CA SER A 8 22.81 2.09 -3.56
C SER A 8 21.43 1.44 -3.29
N PRO A 9 20.74 0.88 -4.26
CA PRO A 9 19.57 0.02 -4.03
C PRO A 9 20.03 -1.40 -3.66
N SER A 10 20.81 -1.53 -2.59
CA SER A 10 21.26 -2.84 -2.10
C SER A 10 20.38 -3.36 -0.98
N SER A 11 19.07 -3.31 -1.15
CA SER A 11 18.15 -3.95 -0.19
C SER A 11 18.28 -5.50 -0.22
N GLY A 12 18.96 -6.07 -1.18
CA GLY A 12 19.04 -7.53 -1.38
C GLY A 12 17.70 -8.15 -1.81
N PHE A 13 16.67 -7.33 -2.05
CA PHE A 13 15.33 -7.76 -2.43
C PHE A 13 14.99 -7.34 -3.85
N PRO A 14 14.22 -8.17 -4.61
CA PRO A 14 13.73 -7.78 -5.94
C PRO A 14 12.85 -6.52 -5.87
N LEU A 15 12.99 -5.64 -6.85
CA LEU A 15 12.12 -4.46 -6.97
C LEU A 15 10.71 -4.86 -7.39
N VAL A 16 9.71 -4.48 -6.60
CA VAL A 16 8.28 -4.65 -6.85
C VAL A 16 7.66 -3.30 -7.18
N LEU A 17 7.05 -3.18 -8.36
CA LEU A 17 6.34 -1.98 -8.80
C LEU A 17 4.84 -2.30 -8.88
N GLY A 18 4.07 -1.71 -7.99
CA GLY A 18 2.65 -1.99 -7.82
C GLY A 18 1.75 -0.80 -8.06
N LEU A 19 0.48 -1.11 -8.15
CA LEU A 19 -0.63 -0.16 -8.16
C LEU A 19 -1.51 -0.43 -6.95
N ASP A 20 -2.17 0.60 -6.44
CA ASP A 20 -3.23 0.43 -5.46
C ASP A 20 -4.33 1.49 -5.61
N THR A 21 -5.49 1.17 -5.07
CA THR A 21 -6.68 2.02 -5.07
C THR A 21 -7.43 1.89 -3.76
N PHE A 22 -8.18 2.92 -3.38
CA PHE A 22 -9.15 2.86 -2.29
C PHE A 22 -10.57 2.57 -2.80
N GLY A 23 -10.71 2.29 -4.13
CA GLY A 23 -12.00 2.20 -4.76
C GLY A 23 -12.70 3.54 -4.82
N ASP A 24 -11.95 4.60 -5.18
CA ASP A 24 -12.51 5.96 -5.32
C ASP A 24 -13.74 5.94 -6.20
N HIS A 25 -14.78 6.68 -5.80
CA HIS A 25 -16.05 6.75 -6.52
C HIS A 25 -15.87 7.50 -7.84
N VAL A 26 -15.65 6.76 -8.91
CA VAL A 26 -15.31 7.27 -10.24
C VAL A 26 -16.52 7.82 -11.01
N HIS A 27 -16.24 8.61 -12.05
CA HIS A 27 -17.21 9.15 -12.97
C HIS A 27 -17.11 8.50 -14.37
N ASP A 28 -18.20 8.55 -15.13
CA ASP A 28 -18.21 8.18 -16.54
C ASP A 28 -17.60 9.26 -17.44
N GLU A 29 -17.62 9.05 -18.75
CA GLU A 29 -17.09 10.01 -19.75
C GLU A 29 -17.87 11.33 -19.78
N ASP A 30 -19.13 11.32 -19.40
CA ASP A 30 -20.00 12.50 -19.35
C ASP A 30 -19.87 13.26 -18.01
N GLY A 31 -19.05 12.75 -17.08
CA GLY A 31 -18.82 13.34 -15.75
C GLY A 31 -19.90 12.99 -14.73
N ASN A 32 -20.79 12.01 -14.98
CA ASN A 32 -21.75 11.54 -14.01
C ASN A 32 -21.12 10.50 -13.08
N PRO A 33 -21.46 10.49 -11.78
CA PRO A 33 -20.95 9.46 -10.88
C PRO A 33 -21.47 8.08 -11.27
N LEU A 34 -20.60 7.10 -11.37
CA LEU A 34 -21.00 5.70 -11.47
C LEU A 34 -21.73 5.27 -10.19
N SER A 35 -22.58 4.26 -10.27
CA SER A 35 -23.07 3.63 -9.04
C SER A 35 -21.93 2.96 -8.27
N GLN A 36 -22.09 2.77 -6.95
CA GLN A 36 -21.09 2.06 -6.14
C GLN A 36 -20.81 0.64 -6.66
N ALA A 37 -21.86 -0.03 -7.19
CA ALA A 37 -21.70 -1.35 -7.79
C ALA A 37 -20.86 -1.32 -9.08
N GLU A 38 -21.01 -0.30 -9.91
CA GLU A 38 -20.16 -0.08 -11.09
C GLU A 38 -18.74 0.26 -10.70
N THR A 39 -18.53 1.11 -9.69
CA THR A 39 -17.21 1.40 -9.14
C THR A 39 -16.48 0.12 -8.69
N ILE A 40 -17.16 -0.79 -7.98
CA ILE A 40 -16.57 -2.08 -7.57
C ILE A 40 -16.18 -2.92 -8.79
N ARG A 41 -17.07 -3.02 -9.80
CA ARG A 41 -16.76 -3.75 -11.05
C ARG A 41 -15.57 -3.12 -11.79
N SER A 42 -15.50 -1.80 -11.85
CA SER A 42 -14.37 -1.07 -12.46
C SER A 42 -13.04 -1.39 -11.79
N VAL A 43 -13.01 -1.48 -10.43
CA VAL A 43 -11.79 -1.88 -9.71
C VAL A 43 -11.34 -3.29 -10.09
N VAL A 44 -12.29 -4.22 -10.29
CA VAL A 44 -11.94 -5.58 -10.75
C VAL A 44 -11.34 -5.53 -12.15
N GLU A 45 -11.89 -4.75 -13.07
CA GLU A 45 -11.34 -4.56 -14.42
C GLU A 45 -9.94 -3.95 -14.40
N GLN A 46 -9.73 -2.93 -13.57
CA GLN A 46 -8.44 -2.27 -13.38
C GLN A 46 -7.37 -3.25 -12.88
N GLY A 47 -7.71 -4.12 -11.92
CA GLY A 47 -6.79 -5.16 -11.43
C GLY A 47 -6.45 -6.20 -12.50
N VAL A 48 -7.40 -6.60 -13.33
CA VAL A 48 -7.20 -7.51 -14.47
C VAL A 48 -6.30 -6.86 -15.54
N LEU A 49 -6.55 -5.58 -15.86
CA LEU A 49 -5.68 -4.82 -16.76
C LEU A 49 -4.24 -4.74 -16.21
N GLY A 50 -4.08 -4.54 -14.90
CA GLY A 50 -2.77 -4.55 -14.25
C GLY A 50 -1.96 -5.83 -14.55
N ASP A 51 -2.59 -7.01 -14.47
CA ASP A 51 -1.94 -8.29 -14.86
C ASP A 51 -1.55 -8.31 -16.35
N GLN A 52 -2.43 -7.84 -17.22
CA GLN A 52 -2.21 -7.81 -18.67
C GLN A 52 -1.02 -6.95 -19.09
N VAL A 53 -0.83 -5.82 -18.40
CA VAL A 53 0.26 -4.87 -18.70
C VAL A 53 1.53 -5.11 -17.88
N GLY A 54 1.56 -6.16 -17.06
CA GLY A 54 2.75 -6.63 -16.36
C GLY A 54 3.06 -5.96 -15.03
N VAL A 55 2.06 -5.38 -14.35
CA VAL A 55 2.19 -4.84 -13.00
C VAL A 55 2.50 -5.97 -12.01
N ASP A 56 3.42 -5.75 -11.06
CA ASP A 56 3.85 -6.79 -10.12
C ASP A 56 2.85 -7.03 -8.98
N PHE A 57 2.15 -5.97 -8.53
CA PHE A 57 1.24 -6.00 -7.39
C PHE A 57 0.04 -5.08 -7.60
N PHE A 58 -1.14 -5.53 -7.20
CA PHE A 58 -2.35 -4.73 -7.15
C PHE A 58 -2.95 -4.78 -5.74
N GLY A 59 -3.15 -3.60 -5.15
CA GLY A 59 -3.66 -3.43 -3.81
C GLY A 59 -5.02 -2.75 -3.75
N ILE A 60 -5.85 -3.18 -2.79
CA ILE A 60 -7.12 -2.53 -2.51
C ILE A 60 -7.16 -2.11 -1.04
N GLY A 61 -7.35 -0.81 -0.79
CA GLY A 61 -7.56 -0.26 0.55
C GLY A 61 -8.99 -0.45 1.04
N GLU A 62 -9.13 -0.74 2.33
CA GLU A 62 -10.42 -0.90 2.99
C GLU A 62 -10.98 0.45 3.43
N HIS A 63 -12.20 0.76 2.99
CA HIS A 63 -12.96 1.94 3.39
C HIS A 63 -14.46 1.66 3.46
N HIS A 64 -15.17 2.42 4.30
CA HIS A 64 -16.59 2.22 4.60
C HIS A 64 -17.41 3.50 4.36
N THR A 65 -17.06 4.28 3.34
CA THR A 65 -17.72 5.55 3.01
C THR A 65 -18.28 5.55 1.59
N ASP A 66 -19.15 6.50 1.30
CA ASP A 66 -19.70 6.70 -0.05
C ASP A 66 -18.63 7.12 -1.08
N ALA A 67 -17.58 7.80 -0.63
CA ALA A 67 -16.47 8.20 -1.48
C ALA A 67 -15.54 7.04 -1.86
N PHE A 68 -15.52 6.00 -1.04
CA PHE A 68 -14.66 4.82 -1.19
C PHE A 68 -15.49 3.55 -0.88
N PRO A 69 -16.39 3.13 -1.79
CA PRO A 69 -17.30 2.01 -1.55
C PRO A 69 -16.61 0.65 -1.68
N MET A 70 -15.50 0.47 -0.92
CA MET A 70 -14.68 -0.74 -0.97
C MET A 70 -14.48 -1.37 0.43
N PRO A 71 -15.56 -1.79 1.11
CA PRO A 71 -15.47 -2.33 2.48
C PRO A 71 -14.92 -3.77 2.52
N ALA A 72 -15.07 -4.53 1.43
CA ALA A 72 -14.66 -5.93 1.33
C ALA A 72 -13.72 -6.13 0.14
N GLY A 73 -12.56 -5.45 0.19
CA GLY A 73 -11.56 -5.49 -0.88
C GLY A 73 -11.05 -6.89 -1.18
N ASP A 74 -11.05 -7.80 -0.20
CA ASP A 74 -10.69 -9.21 -0.35
C ASP A 74 -11.59 -9.97 -1.33
N LEU A 75 -12.90 -9.66 -1.41
CA LEU A 75 -13.81 -10.24 -2.40
C LEU A 75 -13.49 -9.73 -3.81
N ALA A 76 -13.18 -8.44 -3.98
CA ALA A 76 -12.75 -7.90 -5.27
C ALA A 76 -11.40 -8.49 -5.69
N LEU A 77 -10.46 -8.65 -4.76
CA LEU A 77 -9.18 -9.33 -5.01
C LEU A 77 -9.37 -10.79 -5.45
N ALA A 78 -10.33 -11.52 -4.87
CA ALA A 78 -10.65 -12.88 -5.28
C ALA A 78 -11.22 -12.93 -6.70
N ALA A 79 -12.06 -11.98 -7.09
CA ALA A 79 -12.57 -11.85 -8.45
C ALA A 79 -11.43 -11.55 -9.47
N ILE A 80 -10.46 -10.70 -9.10
CA ILE A 80 -9.26 -10.44 -9.89
C ILE A 80 -8.38 -11.71 -9.97
N ALA A 81 -8.18 -12.40 -8.85
CA ALA A 81 -7.37 -13.62 -8.79
C ALA A 81 -7.82 -14.69 -9.76
N ALA A 82 -9.15 -14.89 -9.90
CA ALA A 82 -9.76 -15.85 -10.81
C ALA A 82 -9.57 -15.51 -12.31
N ARG A 83 -9.21 -14.27 -12.64
CA ARG A 83 -9.05 -13.75 -14.00
C ARG A 83 -7.59 -13.42 -14.36
N THR A 84 -6.65 -13.66 -13.46
CA THR A 84 -5.24 -13.28 -13.59
C THR A 84 -4.31 -14.43 -13.23
N SER A 85 -3.04 -14.34 -13.61
CA SER A 85 -2.09 -15.44 -13.39
C SER A 85 -0.73 -15.04 -12.82
N ARG A 86 -0.36 -13.74 -12.83
CA ARG A 86 0.99 -13.27 -12.46
C ARG A 86 0.96 -12.25 -11.34
N ILE A 87 0.06 -11.26 -11.43
CA ILE A 87 0.01 -10.14 -10.49
C ILE A 87 -0.21 -10.63 -9.05
N HIS A 88 0.58 -10.13 -8.13
CA HIS A 88 0.34 -10.31 -6.70
C HIS A 88 -0.84 -9.41 -6.26
N LEU A 89 -1.63 -9.91 -5.35
CA LEU A 89 -2.89 -9.29 -4.95
C LEU A 89 -2.92 -9.12 -3.44
N GLY A 90 -3.28 -7.93 -2.97
CA GLY A 90 -3.31 -7.70 -1.54
C GLY A 90 -4.11 -6.48 -1.09
N SER A 91 -4.26 -6.33 0.21
CA SER A 91 -4.83 -5.09 0.74
C SER A 91 -3.80 -3.95 0.78
N ALA A 92 -4.32 -2.71 0.75
CA ALA A 92 -3.48 -1.51 0.86
C ALA A 92 -4.20 -0.31 1.54
N VAL A 93 -4.74 -0.52 2.79
CA VAL A 93 -4.46 -1.58 3.76
C VAL A 93 -5.74 -2.31 4.18
N THR A 94 -5.63 -3.42 4.95
CA THR A 94 -6.70 -3.95 5.82
C THR A 94 -6.65 -3.20 7.15
N VAL A 95 -7.78 -2.68 7.62
CA VAL A 95 -7.89 -1.96 8.91
C VAL A 95 -7.99 -2.96 10.05
N LEU A 96 -6.83 -3.50 10.46
CA LEU A 96 -6.76 -4.57 11.46
C LEU A 96 -7.32 -4.15 12.83
N SER A 97 -7.30 -2.84 13.16
CA SER A 97 -7.84 -2.32 14.42
C SER A 97 -9.31 -2.66 14.61
N SER A 98 -10.11 -2.64 13.55
CA SER A 98 -11.57 -2.87 13.59
C SER A 98 -11.98 -4.24 13.05
N ASP A 99 -11.05 -5.09 12.62
CA ASP A 99 -11.34 -6.45 12.10
C ASP A 99 -10.83 -7.53 13.07
N ASP A 100 -11.31 -8.75 12.93
CA ASP A 100 -10.80 -9.91 13.67
C ASP A 100 -9.57 -10.51 12.98
N PRO A 101 -8.40 -10.60 13.62
CA PRO A 101 -7.17 -11.06 13.00
C PRO A 101 -7.22 -12.50 12.48
N LEU A 102 -8.05 -13.39 13.09
CA LEU A 102 -8.24 -14.74 12.60
C LEU A 102 -9.02 -14.72 11.28
N ARG A 103 -10.06 -13.88 11.19
CA ARG A 103 -10.86 -13.74 9.96
C ARG A 103 -10.03 -13.12 8.84
N VAL A 104 -9.22 -12.10 9.13
CA VAL A 104 -8.26 -11.54 8.17
C VAL A 104 -7.32 -12.63 7.67
N TYR A 105 -6.73 -13.42 8.57
CA TYR A 105 -5.85 -14.52 8.20
C TYR A 105 -6.56 -15.54 7.30
N GLN A 106 -7.77 -15.97 7.67
CA GLN A 106 -8.56 -16.93 6.90
C GLN A 106 -8.91 -16.42 5.48
N ARG A 107 -9.32 -15.14 5.35
CA ARG A 107 -9.62 -14.53 4.06
C ARG A 107 -8.39 -14.50 3.15
N PHE A 108 -7.25 -14.07 3.68
CA PHE A 108 -6.02 -13.98 2.89
C PHE A 108 -5.36 -15.34 2.61
N SER A 109 -5.49 -16.34 3.51
CA SER A 109 -5.09 -17.71 3.18
C SER A 109 -6.00 -18.33 2.12
N THR A 110 -7.30 -18.05 2.15
CA THR A 110 -8.22 -18.47 1.08
C THR A 110 -7.88 -17.78 -0.24
N LEU A 111 -7.63 -16.46 -0.23
CA LEU A 111 -7.18 -15.73 -1.41
C LEU A 111 -5.83 -16.28 -1.94
N ASN A 112 -4.92 -16.67 -1.05
CA ASN A 112 -3.66 -17.29 -1.41
C ASN A 112 -3.88 -18.61 -2.17
N ALA A 113 -4.77 -19.46 -1.69
CA ALA A 113 -5.14 -20.70 -2.37
C ALA A 113 -5.78 -20.44 -3.76
N VAL A 114 -6.78 -19.55 -3.82
CA VAL A 114 -7.47 -19.21 -5.09
C VAL A 114 -6.50 -18.60 -6.12
N SER A 115 -5.52 -17.82 -5.67
CA SER A 115 -4.55 -17.16 -6.54
C SER A 115 -3.27 -17.96 -6.82
N ASN A 116 -3.15 -19.21 -6.38
CA ASN A 116 -1.92 -20.02 -6.47
C ASN A 116 -0.69 -19.30 -5.85
N GLY A 117 -0.85 -18.81 -4.62
CA GLY A 117 0.26 -18.25 -3.82
C GLY A 117 0.58 -16.77 -4.06
N ARG A 118 -0.30 -16.02 -4.76
CA ARG A 118 -0.08 -14.60 -5.09
C ARG A 118 -0.67 -13.61 -4.08
N ALA A 119 -1.29 -14.09 -2.98
CA ALA A 119 -1.88 -13.20 -1.98
C ALA A 119 -0.85 -12.58 -1.06
N GLU A 120 -1.08 -11.32 -0.73
CA GLU A 120 -0.36 -10.55 0.29
C GLU A 120 -1.36 -9.77 1.15
N VAL A 121 -0.96 -9.34 2.34
CA VAL A 121 -1.77 -8.44 3.17
C VAL A 121 -0.92 -7.31 3.72
N ILE A 122 -1.39 -6.07 3.59
CA ILE A 122 -0.80 -4.93 4.28
C ILE A 122 -1.74 -4.56 5.42
N LEU A 123 -1.26 -4.68 6.65
CA LEU A 123 -2.02 -4.42 7.87
C LEU A 123 -1.82 -2.98 8.32
N GLY A 124 -2.90 -2.27 8.52
CA GLY A 124 -2.89 -0.88 8.97
C GLY A 124 -3.76 -0.64 10.19
N ARG A 125 -3.53 0.49 10.86
CA ARG A 125 -4.39 0.94 11.97
C ARG A 125 -5.70 1.58 11.51
N GLY A 126 -5.75 2.00 10.23
CA GLY A 126 -6.78 2.88 9.71
C GLY A 126 -6.51 4.36 10.06
N SER A 127 -6.25 5.18 9.05
CA SER A 127 -6.13 6.64 9.22
C SER A 127 -7.49 7.35 9.12
N PHE A 128 -8.45 6.67 8.56
CA PHE A 128 -9.87 7.01 8.59
C PHE A 128 -10.50 6.18 9.70
N THR A 129 -11.37 6.77 10.48
CA THR A 129 -11.89 6.18 11.72
C THR A 129 -13.32 5.68 11.61
N GLU A 130 -13.90 5.71 10.40
CA GLU A 130 -15.29 5.31 10.12
C GLU A 130 -15.62 3.88 10.53
N SER A 131 -14.65 2.97 10.46
CA SER A 131 -14.84 1.56 10.83
C SER A 131 -15.04 1.35 12.35
N PHE A 132 -14.53 2.25 13.19
CA PHE A 132 -14.63 2.09 14.64
C PHE A 132 -16.06 2.14 15.14
N PRO A 133 -16.82 3.24 14.94
CA PRO A 133 -18.24 3.27 15.36
C PRO A 133 -19.09 2.26 14.58
N LEU A 134 -18.77 1.98 13.31
CA LEU A 134 -19.51 1.03 12.47
C LEU A 134 -19.45 -0.39 13.06
N PHE A 135 -18.32 -0.81 13.61
CA PHE A 135 -18.12 -2.14 14.17
C PHE A 135 -18.14 -2.17 15.70
N GLY A 136 -18.51 -1.06 16.35
CA GLY A 136 -18.69 -0.99 17.81
C GLY A 136 -17.38 -0.91 18.61
N TYR A 137 -16.31 -0.41 18.01
CA TYR A 137 -15.05 -0.15 18.70
C TYR A 137 -14.93 1.29 19.16
N SER A 138 -14.31 1.50 20.33
CA SER A 138 -13.94 2.83 20.82
C SER A 138 -12.62 3.31 20.24
N LEU A 139 -12.54 4.60 19.89
CA LEU A 139 -11.27 5.22 19.49
C LEU A 139 -10.28 5.33 20.68
N GLU A 140 -10.75 5.24 21.92
CA GLU A 140 -9.88 5.18 23.09
C GLU A 140 -9.01 3.92 23.10
N ASP A 141 -9.49 2.83 22.47
CA ASP A 141 -8.80 1.55 22.36
C ASP A 141 -7.91 1.45 21.09
N TYR A 142 -7.76 2.54 20.32
CA TYR A 142 -7.12 2.57 19.01
C TYR A 142 -5.74 1.88 19.00
N ASP A 143 -4.90 2.20 19.98
CA ASP A 143 -3.54 1.66 20.02
C ASP A 143 -3.50 0.21 20.52
N VAL A 144 -4.27 -0.12 21.56
CA VAL A 144 -4.30 -1.50 22.11
C VAL A 144 -4.94 -2.49 21.15
N LEU A 145 -5.99 -2.09 20.45
CA LEU A 145 -6.64 -2.92 19.42
C LEU A 145 -5.63 -3.32 18.34
N PHE A 146 -4.90 -2.36 17.78
CA PHE A 146 -3.92 -2.68 16.73
C PHE A 146 -2.75 -3.50 17.26
N GLU A 147 -2.18 -3.14 18.43
CA GLU A 147 -1.04 -3.84 19.01
C GLU A 147 -1.37 -5.33 19.26
N GLU A 148 -2.48 -5.61 19.94
CA GLU A 148 -2.85 -6.98 20.30
C GLU A 148 -3.29 -7.79 19.07
N LYS A 149 -4.06 -7.19 18.16
CA LYS A 149 -4.47 -7.88 16.93
C LYS A 149 -3.30 -8.16 15.99
N LEU A 150 -2.30 -7.27 15.94
CA LEU A 150 -1.05 -7.53 15.19
C LEU A 150 -0.25 -8.66 15.83
N ALA A 151 -0.18 -8.73 17.17
CA ALA A 151 0.45 -9.83 17.88
C ALA A 151 -0.23 -11.18 17.58
N ILE A 152 -1.57 -11.21 17.54
CA ILE A 152 -2.32 -12.40 17.13
C ILE A 152 -1.99 -12.77 15.68
N PHE A 153 -1.98 -11.81 14.75
CA PHE A 153 -1.68 -12.09 13.35
C PHE A 153 -0.25 -12.62 13.17
N ALA A 154 0.72 -12.09 13.92
CA ALA A 154 2.09 -12.61 13.94
C ALA A 154 2.14 -14.06 14.46
N ALA A 155 1.41 -14.36 15.54
CA ALA A 155 1.30 -15.71 16.08
C ALA A 155 0.64 -16.69 15.10
N LEU A 156 -0.36 -16.25 14.32
CA LEU A 156 -0.99 -17.05 13.27
C LEU A 156 0.01 -17.38 12.14
N ARG A 157 0.79 -16.41 11.69
CA ARG A 157 1.84 -16.63 10.67
C ARG A 157 2.92 -17.60 11.15
N GLU A 158 3.31 -17.48 12.41
CA GLU A 158 4.31 -18.37 12.99
C GLU A 158 3.77 -19.80 13.16
N ALA A 159 2.54 -19.93 13.62
CA ALA A 159 1.85 -21.22 13.74
C ALA A 159 1.72 -21.95 12.39
N ASP A 160 1.39 -21.20 11.33
CA ASP A 160 1.32 -21.75 9.98
C ASP A 160 2.70 -22.20 9.46
N ARG A 161 3.77 -21.43 9.75
CA ARG A 161 5.14 -21.75 9.39
C ARG A 161 5.69 -22.99 10.12
N THR A 162 5.35 -23.15 11.41
CA THR A 162 5.88 -24.23 12.26
C THR A 162 4.99 -25.47 12.29
N GLY A 163 3.71 -25.33 11.94
CA GLY A 163 2.69 -26.38 12.13
C GLY A 163 2.17 -26.47 13.57
N GLU A 164 2.66 -25.59 14.48
CA GLU A 164 2.25 -25.61 15.89
C GLU A 164 0.91 -24.87 16.08
N PRO A 165 0.12 -25.23 17.13
CA PRO A 165 -1.11 -24.52 17.46
C PRO A 165 -0.85 -23.12 17.96
N VAL A 166 -1.75 -22.19 17.66
CA VAL A 166 -1.70 -20.79 18.14
C VAL A 166 -2.02 -20.74 19.63
N ARG A 167 -1.16 -20.05 20.39
CA ARG A 167 -1.38 -19.67 21.79
C ARG A 167 -1.20 -18.16 21.91
N TRP A 168 -2.21 -17.49 22.46
CA TRP A 168 -2.16 -16.05 22.68
C TRP A 168 -3.08 -15.63 23.82
N LYS A 169 -2.70 -14.60 24.59
CA LYS A 169 -3.49 -14.02 25.66
C LYS A 169 -3.30 -12.49 25.67
N GLY A 170 -4.39 -11.78 25.82
CA GLY A 170 -4.43 -10.31 25.93
C GLY A 170 -5.80 -9.86 26.45
N THR A 171 -6.17 -8.61 26.10
CA THR A 171 -7.37 -7.95 26.65
C THR A 171 -8.48 -7.76 25.61
N VAL A 172 -8.15 -7.65 24.32
CA VAL A 172 -9.13 -7.33 23.26
C VAL A 172 -10.01 -8.50 22.84
N ARG A 173 -9.69 -9.72 23.29
CA ARG A 173 -10.49 -10.92 23.04
C ARG A 173 -10.14 -12.05 24.04
N PRO A 174 -10.99 -13.09 24.16
CA PRO A 174 -10.67 -14.28 24.92
C PRO A 174 -9.36 -14.96 24.44
N PRO A 175 -8.59 -15.60 25.34
CA PRO A 175 -7.34 -16.27 24.96
C PRO A 175 -7.52 -17.33 23.89
N LEU A 176 -6.49 -17.49 23.05
CA LEU A 176 -6.34 -18.63 22.15
C LEU A 176 -5.45 -19.66 22.82
N ASP A 177 -5.98 -20.84 23.08
CA ASP A 177 -5.25 -21.92 23.75
C ASP A 177 -5.18 -23.18 22.87
N GLY A 178 -4.12 -23.30 22.12
CA GLY A 178 -3.89 -24.46 21.27
C GLY A 178 -4.82 -24.54 20.04
N VAL A 179 -5.20 -23.38 19.48
CA VAL A 179 -6.12 -23.30 18.34
C VAL A 179 -5.38 -23.49 17.02
N ARG A 180 -5.96 -24.27 16.11
CA ARG A 180 -5.54 -24.36 14.71
C ARG A 180 -6.48 -23.55 13.83
N VAL A 181 -5.91 -22.79 12.88
CA VAL A 181 -6.67 -21.95 11.95
C VAL A 181 -6.50 -22.49 10.52
N PHE A 182 -7.60 -22.54 9.78
CA PHE A 182 -7.69 -23.12 8.44
C PHE A 182 -8.25 -22.10 7.43
N PRO A 183 -7.87 -22.21 6.12
CA PRO A 183 -6.87 -23.13 5.60
C PRO A 183 -5.43 -22.70 5.96
N PRO A 184 -4.46 -23.61 6.03
CA PRO A 184 -3.04 -23.24 6.04
C PRO A 184 -2.64 -22.68 4.66
N VAL A 185 -1.59 -21.88 4.61
CA VAL A 185 -1.02 -21.40 3.35
C VAL A 185 -0.11 -22.47 2.75
N GLU A 186 -0.23 -22.73 1.45
CA GLU A 186 0.57 -23.79 0.79
C GLU A 186 2.09 -23.54 0.88
N ARG A 187 2.50 -22.27 0.90
CA ARG A 187 3.90 -21.84 1.03
C ARG A 187 4.02 -20.82 2.13
N PRO A 188 4.03 -21.28 3.38
CA PRO A 188 4.10 -20.38 4.53
C PRO A 188 5.47 -19.68 4.65
N PRO A 189 5.52 -18.51 5.31
CA PRO A 189 4.35 -17.81 5.87
C PRO A 189 3.63 -16.96 4.82
N LEU A 190 2.35 -16.64 5.08
CA LEU A 190 1.60 -15.64 4.31
C LEU A 190 2.40 -14.33 4.26
N LYS A 191 2.59 -13.78 3.05
CA LYS A 191 3.25 -12.48 2.90
C LYS A 191 2.40 -11.40 3.54
N ALA A 192 2.97 -10.74 4.53
CA ALA A 192 2.28 -9.69 5.26
C ALA A 192 3.22 -8.52 5.55
N TRP A 193 2.68 -7.32 5.50
CA TRP A 193 3.37 -6.05 5.68
C TRP A 193 2.65 -5.22 6.74
N VAL A 194 3.34 -4.24 7.33
CA VAL A 194 2.71 -3.22 8.19
C VAL A 194 2.80 -1.87 7.50
N GLY A 195 1.63 -1.23 7.30
CA GLY A 195 1.53 0.13 6.78
C GLY A 195 1.79 1.16 7.89
N VAL A 196 2.67 2.14 7.60
CA VAL A 196 3.08 3.19 8.54
C VAL A 196 3.03 4.56 7.89
N GLY A 197 2.26 5.48 8.48
CA GLY A 197 2.11 6.85 7.98
C GLY A 197 3.08 7.88 8.60
N GLY A 198 4.14 7.46 9.34
CA GLY A 198 5.11 8.38 9.93
C GLY A 198 5.11 8.42 11.47
N SER A 199 4.76 7.31 12.13
CA SER A 199 4.93 7.15 13.58
C SER A 199 6.15 6.29 13.87
N PRO A 200 7.16 6.79 14.61
CA PRO A 200 8.33 6.00 15.00
C PRO A 200 7.96 4.72 15.76
N GLN A 201 6.94 4.78 16.61
CA GLN A 201 6.46 3.63 17.37
C GLN A 201 5.94 2.53 16.44
N SER A 202 5.26 2.90 15.36
CA SER A 202 4.75 1.94 14.36
C SER A 202 5.87 1.30 13.55
N VAL A 203 6.95 2.02 13.28
CA VAL A 203 8.17 1.48 12.65
C VAL A 203 8.81 0.40 13.54
N VAL A 204 9.04 0.72 14.82
CA VAL A 204 9.60 -0.23 15.78
C VAL A 204 8.68 -1.43 16.00
N ARG A 205 7.35 -1.22 15.99
CA ARG A 205 6.35 -2.29 16.09
C ARG A 205 6.46 -3.28 14.93
N ALA A 206 6.56 -2.79 13.69
CA ALA A 206 6.75 -3.64 12.51
C ALA A 206 7.99 -4.52 12.64
N ALA A 207 9.13 -3.95 13.06
CA ALA A 207 10.37 -4.68 13.29
C ALA A 207 10.22 -5.73 14.40
N ARG A 208 9.57 -5.37 15.53
CA ARG A 208 9.35 -6.27 16.67
C ARG A 208 8.60 -7.55 16.29
N TYR A 209 7.58 -7.43 15.47
CA TYR A 209 6.77 -8.56 15.01
C TYR A 209 7.29 -9.22 13.72
N GLY A 210 8.44 -8.80 13.20
CA GLY A 210 9.05 -9.40 12.02
C GLY A 210 8.27 -9.16 10.73
N PHE A 211 7.62 -8.00 10.59
CA PHE A 211 6.92 -7.62 9.38
C PHE A 211 7.72 -6.63 8.53
N PRO A 212 7.80 -6.86 7.20
CA PRO A 212 8.14 -5.82 6.24
C PRO A 212 7.34 -4.52 6.46
N LEU A 213 7.97 -3.39 6.16
CA LEU A 213 7.42 -2.06 6.38
C LEU A 213 6.93 -1.46 5.05
N THR A 214 5.73 -0.89 5.02
CA THR A 214 5.25 -0.03 3.93
C THR A 214 5.02 1.38 4.45
N LEU A 215 5.77 2.35 3.91
CA LEU A 215 5.66 3.77 4.25
C LEU A 215 4.58 4.44 3.39
N ALA A 216 3.55 4.99 4.02
CA ALA A 216 2.53 5.79 3.35
C ALA A 216 3.03 7.24 3.22
N ILE A 217 3.63 7.57 2.08
CA ILE A 217 4.18 8.90 1.78
C ILE A 217 3.16 9.64 0.91
N ILE A 218 2.22 10.31 1.54
CA ILE A 218 1.05 10.92 0.88
C ILE A 218 1.13 12.45 0.73
N GLY A 219 2.25 13.07 1.06
CA GLY A 219 2.49 14.50 0.91
C GLY A 219 3.89 14.92 1.38
N GLY A 220 4.42 16.01 0.84
CA GLY A 220 5.75 16.57 1.11
C GLY A 220 6.90 15.73 0.57
N ASP A 221 8.12 16.20 0.77
CA ASP A 221 9.33 15.56 0.28
C ASP A 221 9.49 14.12 0.80
N PRO A 222 9.58 13.09 -0.06
CA PRO A 222 9.77 11.70 0.38
C PRO A 222 11.03 11.50 1.24
N ARG A 223 12.08 12.28 1.05
CA ARG A 223 13.35 12.16 1.79
C ARG A 223 13.19 12.37 3.30
N ARG A 224 12.13 13.04 3.75
CA ARG A 224 11.83 13.16 5.19
C ARG A 224 11.56 11.81 5.88
N PHE A 225 11.37 10.74 5.09
CA PHE A 225 11.19 9.38 5.61
C PHE A 225 12.50 8.60 5.80
N VAL A 226 13.66 9.14 5.39
CA VAL A 226 14.98 8.52 5.65
C VAL A 226 15.16 8.14 7.13
N PRO A 227 14.84 8.99 8.13
CA PRO A 227 14.98 8.60 9.54
C PRO A 227 14.11 7.41 9.95
N TYR A 228 12.97 7.19 9.31
CA TYR A 228 12.10 6.03 9.58
C TYR A 228 12.69 4.74 9.00
N VAL A 229 13.31 4.81 7.83
CA VAL A 229 14.05 3.69 7.23
C VAL A 229 15.24 3.31 8.11
N GLU A 230 16.03 4.28 8.54
CA GLU A 230 17.17 4.07 9.45
C GLU A 230 16.71 3.46 10.78
N LEU A 231 15.65 4.01 11.38
CA LEU A 231 15.05 3.48 12.61
C LEU A 231 14.61 2.03 12.46
N TYR A 232 14.01 1.68 11.32
CA TYR A 232 13.58 0.30 11.05
C TYR A 232 14.78 -0.66 11.00
N HIS A 233 15.82 -0.33 10.25
CA HIS A 233 17.03 -1.14 10.18
C HIS A 233 17.74 -1.27 11.54
N GLN A 234 17.82 -0.19 12.31
CA GLN A 234 18.37 -0.21 13.67
C GLN A 234 17.53 -1.10 14.60
N ALA A 235 16.20 -1.05 14.49
CA ALA A 235 15.32 -1.89 15.30
C ALA A 235 15.50 -3.39 14.96
N LEU A 236 15.56 -3.75 13.66
CA LEU A 236 15.84 -5.12 13.25
C LEU A 236 17.21 -5.61 13.76
N ALA A 237 18.25 -4.80 13.62
CA ALA A 237 19.60 -5.13 14.08
C ALA A 237 19.64 -5.36 15.60
N ARG A 238 18.99 -4.51 16.39
CA ARG A 238 18.89 -4.67 17.86
C ARG A 238 18.14 -5.94 18.29
N LEU A 239 17.20 -6.39 17.46
CA LEU A 239 16.44 -7.63 17.67
C LEU A 239 17.20 -8.88 17.17
N GLY A 240 18.37 -8.72 16.56
CA GLY A 240 19.08 -9.82 15.90
C GLY A 240 18.34 -10.41 14.69
N SER A 241 17.41 -9.65 14.12
CA SER A 241 16.60 -10.08 12.98
C SER A 241 17.32 -9.80 11.66
N ALA A 242 17.08 -10.65 10.66
CA ALA A 242 17.54 -10.41 9.31
C ALA A 242 16.88 -9.13 8.74
N SER A 243 17.52 -8.52 7.74
CA SER A 243 16.95 -7.41 6.99
C SER A 243 15.63 -7.84 6.32
N LEU A 244 14.65 -6.93 6.30
CA LEU A 244 13.35 -7.12 5.69
C LEU A 244 13.09 -6.01 4.66
N PRO A 245 12.32 -6.29 3.61
CA PRO A 245 12.05 -5.30 2.58
C PRO A 245 11.23 -4.11 3.10
N ILE A 246 11.44 -2.94 2.50
CA ILE A 246 10.67 -1.72 2.75
C ILE A 246 9.97 -1.32 1.46
N GLY A 247 8.68 -1.00 1.57
CA GLY A 247 7.84 -0.47 0.50
C GLY A 247 7.46 0.98 0.73
N ILE A 248 7.03 1.62 -0.35
CA ILE A 248 6.45 2.95 -0.38
C ILE A 248 5.06 2.87 -1.01
N HIS A 249 4.14 3.68 -0.50
CA HIS A 249 2.84 3.97 -1.08
C HIS A 249 2.74 5.48 -1.28
N SER A 250 2.47 5.92 -2.50
CA SER A 250 2.32 7.35 -2.83
C SER A 250 1.29 7.57 -3.94
N PRO A 251 0.55 8.71 -3.92
CA PRO A 251 -0.44 9.02 -4.94
C PRO A 251 0.20 9.49 -6.24
N GLY A 252 -0.51 9.28 -7.36
CA GLY A 252 -0.08 9.79 -8.66
C GLY A 252 -1.05 9.52 -9.79
N HIS A 253 -0.71 10.06 -10.96
CA HIS A 253 -1.45 9.89 -12.20
C HIS A 253 -0.53 10.05 -13.42
N ILE A 254 -0.74 9.25 -14.45
CA ILE A 254 0.10 9.21 -15.61
C ILE A 254 -0.74 9.49 -16.86
N ALA A 255 -0.28 10.41 -17.70
CA ALA A 255 -0.83 10.67 -19.02
C ALA A 255 0.30 10.76 -20.06
N GLU A 256 -0.02 11.01 -21.32
CA GLU A 256 0.96 11.07 -22.40
C GLU A 256 2.00 12.18 -22.19
N THR A 257 1.57 13.30 -21.61
CA THR A 257 2.43 14.45 -21.32
C THR A 257 2.26 14.94 -19.88
N ASP A 258 3.27 15.64 -19.37
CA ASP A 258 3.22 16.26 -18.03
C ASP A 258 2.06 17.25 -17.89
N ALA A 259 1.82 18.05 -18.95
CA ALA A 259 0.75 19.03 -18.95
C ALA A 259 -0.65 18.37 -18.90
N GLU A 260 -0.82 17.30 -19.66
CA GLU A 260 -2.06 16.53 -19.69
C GLU A 260 -2.32 15.84 -18.37
N ALA A 261 -1.34 15.17 -17.78
CA ALA A 261 -1.48 14.51 -16.49
C ALA A 261 -1.94 15.48 -15.38
N ARG A 262 -1.34 16.68 -15.35
CA ARG A 262 -1.72 17.73 -14.39
C ARG A 262 -3.11 18.28 -14.66
N LYS A 263 -3.48 18.44 -15.93
CA LYS A 263 -4.82 18.91 -16.34
C LYS A 263 -5.90 17.90 -15.95
N GLN A 264 -5.64 16.61 -16.18
CA GLN A 264 -6.58 15.53 -15.88
C GLN A 264 -6.77 15.33 -14.38
N LEU A 265 -5.68 15.33 -13.60
CA LEU A 265 -5.76 15.01 -12.18
C LEU A 265 -6.28 16.16 -11.31
N TRP A 266 -5.94 17.40 -11.63
CA TRP A 266 -6.19 18.55 -10.74
C TRP A 266 -7.64 18.65 -10.24
N PRO A 267 -8.68 18.60 -11.08
CA PRO A 267 -10.06 18.75 -10.62
C PRO A 267 -10.46 17.67 -9.59
N ALA A 268 -10.11 16.42 -9.87
CA ALA A 268 -10.39 15.29 -8.99
C ALA A 268 -9.58 15.35 -7.67
N TYR A 269 -8.31 15.76 -7.77
CA TYR A 269 -7.43 15.95 -6.62
C TYR A 269 -7.96 17.06 -5.70
N GLU A 270 -8.37 18.20 -6.25
CA GLU A 270 -8.92 19.32 -5.48
C GLU A 270 -10.17 18.91 -4.71
N VAL A 271 -11.12 18.22 -5.35
CA VAL A 271 -12.34 17.73 -4.70
C VAL A 271 -12.00 16.74 -3.57
N MET A 272 -11.18 15.74 -3.84
CA MET A 272 -10.77 14.74 -2.86
C MET A 272 -10.01 15.38 -1.68
N ARG A 273 -9.04 16.24 -1.98
CA ARG A 273 -8.18 16.88 -0.97
C ARG A 273 -8.96 17.81 -0.06
N ASN A 274 -9.91 18.57 -0.61
CA ASN A 274 -10.77 19.48 0.15
C ASN A 274 -11.77 18.71 1.01
N ARG A 275 -12.34 17.59 0.51
CA ARG A 275 -13.21 16.71 1.29
C ARG A 275 -12.47 16.15 2.51
N ILE A 276 -11.32 15.50 2.31
CA ILE A 276 -10.50 14.94 3.40
C ILE A 276 -10.03 16.07 4.33
N GLY A 277 -9.70 17.23 3.78
CA GLY A 277 -9.26 18.40 4.53
C GLY A 277 -10.33 18.93 5.45
N ALA A 278 -11.59 18.98 5.01
CA ALA A 278 -12.71 19.42 5.84
C ALA A 278 -12.90 18.54 7.08
N GLU A 279 -12.73 17.22 6.94
CA GLU A 279 -12.81 16.28 8.07
C GLU A 279 -11.64 16.43 9.06
N ARG A 280 -10.49 16.92 8.59
CA ARG A 280 -9.24 17.03 9.35
C ARG A 280 -8.87 18.44 9.78
N GLY A 281 -9.73 19.43 9.47
CA GLY A 281 -9.49 20.84 9.78
C GLY A 281 -8.36 21.47 8.94
N TRP A 282 -8.08 20.95 7.73
CA TRP A 282 -7.11 21.53 6.82
C TRP A 282 -7.74 22.65 5.97
N ALA A 283 -6.92 23.64 5.61
CA ALA A 283 -7.34 24.64 4.63
C ALA A 283 -7.60 24.00 3.24
N PRO A 284 -8.50 24.58 2.43
CA PRO A 284 -8.67 24.17 1.04
C PRO A 284 -7.36 24.22 0.27
N THR A 285 -7.12 23.21 -0.56
CA THR A 285 -5.91 23.14 -1.37
C THR A 285 -5.96 24.16 -2.50
N SER A 286 -4.78 24.64 -2.90
CA SER A 286 -4.62 25.54 -4.04
C SER A 286 -3.92 24.86 -5.20
N ARG A 287 -4.07 25.42 -6.39
CA ARG A 287 -3.31 24.95 -7.57
C ARG A 287 -1.79 25.05 -7.33
N ALA A 288 -1.33 26.09 -6.64
CA ALA A 288 0.09 26.27 -6.34
C ALA A 288 0.63 25.15 -5.42
N GLU A 289 -0.13 24.73 -4.41
CA GLU A 289 0.22 23.59 -3.55
C GLU A 289 0.25 22.29 -4.33
N PHE A 290 -0.71 22.06 -5.22
CA PHE A 290 -0.70 20.91 -6.12
C PHE A 290 0.56 20.87 -7.00
N GLU A 291 0.91 21.98 -7.66
CA GLU A 291 2.11 22.06 -8.50
C GLU A 291 3.39 21.85 -7.69
N HIS A 292 3.44 22.35 -6.46
CA HIS A 292 4.56 22.12 -5.55
C HIS A 292 4.67 20.64 -5.18
N GLU A 293 3.56 19.98 -4.81
CA GLU A 293 3.55 18.53 -4.52
C GLU A 293 3.94 17.68 -5.73
N VAL A 294 3.57 18.10 -6.95
CA VAL A 294 3.99 17.42 -8.17
C VAL A 294 5.50 17.60 -8.42
N ALA A 295 6.03 18.80 -8.19
CA ALA A 295 7.44 19.10 -8.45
C ALA A 295 8.36 18.50 -7.38
N GLU A 296 8.11 18.79 -6.12
CA GLU A 296 9.02 18.53 -4.98
C GLU A 296 8.48 17.50 -3.97
N GLY A 297 7.16 17.32 -3.93
CA GLY A 297 6.49 16.46 -2.97
C GLY A 297 6.33 15.01 -3.43
N SER A 298 5.40 14.31 -2.82
CA SER A 298 5.14 12.88 -3.05
C SER A 298 3.98 12.61 -4.02
N LEU A 299 3.59 13.59 -4.84
CA LEU A 299 2.58 13.41 -5.88
C LEU A 299 3.26 13.06 -7.22
N TYR A 300 3.10 11.82 -7.68
CA TYR A 300 3.77 11.28 -8.88
C TYR A 300 2.90 11.50 -10.13
N VAL A 301 2.95 12.70 -10.70
CA VAL A 301 2.09 13.13 -11.81
C VAL A 301 2.92 13.60 -12.99
N GLY A 302 2.64 13.05 -14.17
CA GLY A 302 3.35 13.43 -15.39
C GLY A 302 3.32 12.36 -16.46
N SER A 303 4.18 12.58 -17.47
CA SER A 303 4.47 11.61 -18.51
C SER A 303 5.18 10.37 -17.92
N PRO A 304 5.19 9.25 -18.66
CA PRO A 304 5.90 8.05 -18.21
C PRO A 304 7.37 8.29 -17.84
N ASP A 305 8.05 9.16 -18.55
CA ASP A 305 9.45 9.47 -18.29
C ASP A 305 9.64 10.30 -17.01
N THR A 306 8.82 11.32 -16.79
CA THR A 306 8.83 12.14 -15.56
C THR A 306 8.52 11.31 -14.32
N VAL A 307 7.47 10.48 -14.39
CA VAL A 307 7.07 9.63 -13.26
C VAL A 307 8.13 8.56 -12.99
N ALA A 308 8.69 7.93 -14.02
CA ALA A 308 9.74 6.92 -13.84
C ALA A 308 11.00 7.49 -13.16
N ARG A 309 11.46 8.69 -13.57
CA ARG A 309 12.59 9.35 -12.91
C ARG A 309 12.32 9.66 -11.43
N LYS A 310 11.13 10.17 -11.14
CA LYS A 310 10.74 10.51 -9.77
C LYS A 310 10.64 9.25 -8.87
N ILE A 311 10.04 8.17 -9.37
CA ILE A 311 10.00 6.87 -8.67
C ILE A 311 11.42 6.35 -8.43
N ALA A 312 12.27 6.30 -9.46
CA ALA A 312 13.63 5.80 -9.34
C ALA A 312 14.46 6.62 -8.33
N ALA A 313 14.31 7.95 -8.35
CA ALA A 313 14.97 8.84 -7.39
C ALA A 313 14.52 8.55 -5.94
N THR A 314 13.22 8.38 -5.71
CA THR A 314 12.68 8.08 -4.38
C THR A 314 13.09 6.70 -3.87
N VAL A 315 12.99 5.67 -4.72
CA VAL A 315 13.40 4.30 -4.38
C VAL A 315 14.88 4.28 -3.99
N ARG A 316 15.73 4.99 -4.74
CA ARG A 316 17.16 5.11 -4.45
C ARG A 316 17.42 5.88 -3.15
N ALA A 317 16.77 7.02 -2.97
CA ALA A 317 16.98 7.88 -1.78
C ALA A 317 16.56 7.19 -0.46
N LEU A 318 15.56 6.30 -0.51
CA LEU A 318 15.06 5.58 0.66
C LEU A 318 15.57 4.13 0.75
N GLY A 319 16.35 3.65 -0.23
CA GLY A 319 16.84 2.26 -0.24
C GLY A 319 15.73 1.21 -0.21
N THR A 320 14.58 1.49 -0.82
CA THR A 320 13.40 0.62 -0.77
C THR A 320 13.37 -0.36 -1.94
N SER A 321 12.64 -1.47 -1.77
CA SER A 321 12.47 -2.51 -2.81
C SER A 321 11.05 -2.61 -3.34
N ARG A 322 10.13 -1.74 -2.90
CA ARG A 322 8.75 -1.73 -3.39
C ARG A 322 8.25 -0.31 -3.51
N PHE A 323 7.56 -0.03 -4.60
CA PHE A 323 6.82 1.21 -4.82
C PHE A 323 5.40 0.90 -5.28
N GLY A 324 4.39 1.33 -4.53
CA GLY A 324 2.97 1.29 -4.86
C GLY A 324 2.50 2.67 -5.27
N LEU A 325 1.97 2.80 -6.49
CA LEU A 325 1.33 4.02 -6.96
C LEU A 325 -0.18 3.94 -6.67
N LYS A 326 -0.68 4.79 -5.79
CA LYS A 326 -2.11 4.99 -5.62
C LYS A 326 -2.61 5.84 -6.79
N TYR A 327 -3.09 5.14 -7.83
CA TYR A 327 -3.40 5.73 -9.13
C TYR A 327 -4.79 6.37 -9.23
N SER A 328 -5.71 6.02 -8.35
CA SER A 328 -7.07 6.58 -8.31
C SER A 328 -7.12 7.86 -7.47
N ALA A 329 -7.96 8.81 -7.84
CA ALA A 329 -8.13 10.04 -7.09
C ALA A 329 -9.55 10.60 -7.27
N GLY A 330 -10.37 10.52 -6.24
CA GLY A 330 -11.69 11.15 -6.20
C GLY A 330 -12.53 10.81 -7.44
N THR A 331 -13.00 11.85 -8.13
CA THR A 331 -13.90 11.76 -9.27
C THR A 331 -13.21 11.58 -10.63
N LEU A 332 -11.96 11.13 -10.64
CA LEU A 332 -11.23 10.90 -11.89
C LEU A 332 -11.92 9.84 -12.74
N GLY A 333 -12.10 10.12 -14.04
CA GLY A 333 -12.84 9.27 -14.96
C GLY A 333 -12.22 7.90 -15.16
N HIS A 334 -13.07 6.87 -15.31
CA HIS A 334 -12.66 5.47 -15.44
C HIS A 334 -11.66 5.24 -16.59
N GLU A 335 -11.91 5.80 -17.77
CA GLU A 335 -11.02 5.69 -18.93
C GLU A 335 -9.63 6.28 -18.68
N LEU A 336 -9.56 7.39 -17.93
CA LEU A 336 -8.28 7.98 -17.55
C LEU A 336 -7.51 7.07 -16.57
N LEU A 337 -8.21 6.38 -15.69
CA LEU A 337 -7.59 5.39 -14.79
C LEU A 337 -7.04 4.20 -15.59
N LEU A 338 -7.82 3.64 -16.52
CA LEU A 338 -7.35 2.54 -17.38
C LEU A 338 -6.12 2.95 -18.19
N ARG A 339 -6.13 4.16 -18.78
CA ARG A 339 -4.98 4.67 -19.52
C ARG A 339 -3.74 4.85 -18.64
N SER A 340 -3.93 5.39 -17.45
CA SER A 340 -2.83 5.55 -16.46
C SER A 340 -2.21 4.20 -16.08
N ILE A 341 -3.03 3.15 -15.87
CA ILE A 341 -2.57 1.77 -15.61
C ILE A 341 -1.77 1.21 -16.77
N GLU A 342 -2.24 1.41 -18.02
CA GLU A 342 -1.51 0.98 -19.22
C GLU A 342 -0.14 1.62 -19.31
N LEU A 343 -0.07 2.95 -19.18
CA LEU A 343 1.17 3.71 -19.22
C LEU A 343 2.11 3.30 -18.08
N TYR A 344 1.57 3.06 -16.89
CA TYR A 344 2.38 2.59 -15.79
C TYR A 344 3.05 1.24 -16.09
N GLY A 345 2.28 0.24 -16.48
CA GLY A 345 2.81 -1.10 -16.75
C GLY A 345 3.75 -1.15 -17.94
N ARG A 346 3.32 -0.57 -19.09
CA ARG A 346 4.05 -0.68 -20.36
C ARG A 346 5.23 0.27 -20.49
N GLU A 347 5.16 1.45 -19.85
CA GLU A 347 6.11 2.53 -20.08
C GLU A 347 6.93 2.91 -18.83
N VAL A 348 6.25 3.11 -17.67
CA VAL A 348 6.92 3.57 -16.45
C VAL A 348 7.78 2.47 -15.85
N MET A 349 7.20 1.30 -15.62
CA MET A 349 7.91 0.19 -14.93
C MET A 349 9.21 -0.22 -15.62
N PRO A 350 9.27 -0.42 -16.96
CA PRO A 350 10.52 -0.73 -17.65
C PRO A 350 11.56 0.39 -17.52
N ARG A 351 11.12 1.67 -17.54
CA ARG A 351 12.03 2.81 -17.36
C ARG A 351 12.60 2.86 -15.93
N VAL A 352 11.76 2.66 -14.91
CA VAL A 352 12.22 2.62 -13.51
C VAL A 352 13.27 1.53 -13.32
N ARG A 353 13.01 0.32 -13.82
CA ARG A 353 13.95 -0.80 -13.71
C ARG A 353 15.28 -0.49 -14.39
N ARG A 354 15.25 0.12 -15.58
CA ARG A 354 16.46 0.54 -16.31
C ARG A 354 17.23 1.61 -15.53
N LEU A 355 16.56 2.67 -15.09
CA LEU A 355 17.17 3.75 -14.34
C LEU A 355 17.85 3.25 -13.04
N LEU A 356 17.30 2.24 -12.40
CA LEU A 356 17.89 1.66 -11.18
C LEU A 356 19.03 0.67 -11.49
N ALA A 357 19.00 -0.01 -12.64
CA ALA A 357 20.07 -0.91 -13.09
C ALA A 357 21.30 -0.16 -13.59
N ASP A 358 21.12 0.97 -14.28
CA ASP A 358 22.19 1.78 -14.89
C ASP A 358 22.94 2.66 -13.88
N ALA A 359 22.53 2.67 -12.60
CA ALA A 359 23.29 3.37 -11.58
C ALA A 359 24.63 2.66 -11.32
N PRO A 360 25.78 3.34 -11.41
CA PRO A 360 27.06 2.73 -11.09
C PRO A 360 27.00 2.16 -9.67
N ALA A 361 27.38 0.89 -9.52
CA ALA A 361 27.70 0.36 -8.20
C ALA A 361 28.83 1.23 -7.63
N VAL A 362 28.53 2.04 -6.64
CA VAL A 362 29.60 2.70 -5.89
C VAL A 362 30.41 1.59 -5.23
N LEU A 363 31.59 1.36 -5.76
CA LEU A 363 32.58 0.45 -5.18
C LEU A 363 32.73 0.82 -3.72
N ALA A 364 32.38 -0.11 -2.83
CA ALA A 364 32.83 -0.05 -1.46
C ALA A 364 34.34 -0.18 -1.50
N GLU A 365 35.04 0.95 -1.50
CA GLU A 365 36.45 0.95 -1.17
C GLU A 365 36.58 0.75 0.35
N ALA A 366 37.42 -0.22 0.66
CA ALA A 366 37.76 -0.86 1.93
C ALA A 366 38.03 0.07 3.12
#